data_fb2da8d074bb523bd5e83efa38b9d01a
#
_entry.id   fb2da8d074bb523bd5e83efa38b9d01a
#
_cell.length_a   1.000
_cell.length_b   1.000
_cell.length_c   1.000
_cell.angle_alpha   90.00
_cell.angle_beta   90.00
_cell.angle_gamma   90.00
#
_symmetry.space_group_name_H-M   'P 1'
#
loop_
_entity.id
_entity.type
_entity.pdbx_description
1 polymer ?
#
loop_
_entity_poly.entity_id
_entity_poly.type
_entity_poly.pdbx_seq_one_letter_code
_entity_poly.pdbx_strand_id
1 'polypeptide(L)'
;MKTYVINLDHRTDRLAAAQVAINNMGIESFIRVPAIDTRSQVEFPKEQVLDESMAAIRRGHRLEHHELTTGAVGCYLSHMKCWSLLKDSGDAFALILEDDVVFSNTSEDFDRIVSIGQAELADGLDIFLLGHSFDVAGPERAMSVEKFYGTYAYLISASVCDKLLRLALPMKYQLDSFMSKLNHAEVLRTKVMLPSFVKHSGFDTDIQLHQPYQGV
;
A
#
# COMPACT_ATOMS: atom_id res chain seq x y z
N MET A 1 8.03 14.12 9.32
CA MET A 1 7.14 13.13 8.64
C MET A 1 7.21 11.82 9.38
N LYS A 2 6.07 11.19 9.68
CA LYS A 2 6.04 9.85 10.29
C LYS A 2 6.18 8.77 9.23
N THR A 3 6.82 7.66 9.62
CA THR A 3 6.88 6.42 8.85
C THR A 3 6.06 5.35 9.57
N TYR A 4 5.08 4.77 8.89
CA TYR A 4 4.29 3.66 9.37
C TYR A 4 4.71 2.38 8.66
N VAL A 5 4.90 1.28 9.42
CA VAL A 5 5.22 -0.05 8.86
C VAL A 5 4.12 -1.01 9.27
N ILE A 6 3.40 -1.52 8.28
CA ILE A 6 2.33 -2.50 8.46
C ILE A 6 2.97 -3.89 8.58
N ASN A 7 2.69 -4.60 9.68
CA ASN A 7 3.28 -5.92 9.91
C ASN A 7 2.34 -6.80 10.75
N LEU A 8 2.14 -8.04 10.34
CA LEU A 8 1.42 -9.07 11.10
C LEU A 8 2.22 -9.47 12.34
N ASP A 9 1.55 -9.66 13.48
CA ASP A 9 2.20 -9.92 14.77
C ASP A 9 3.08 -11.16 14.77
N HIS A 10 2.70 -12.21 14.03
CA HIS A 10 3.48 -13.44 13.92
C HIS A 10 4.63 -13.38 12.89
N ARG A 11 4.68 -12.34 12.01
CA ARG A 11 5.74 -12.16 11.02
C ARG A 11 6.90 -11.35 11.58
N THR A 12 7.49 -11.84 12.66
CA THR A 12 8.67 -11.22 13.28
C THR A 12 9.91 -11.27 12.39
N ASP A 13 10.00 -12.26 11.51
CA ASP A 13 11.00 -12.41 10.47
C ASP A 13 10.98 -11.23 9.48
N ARG A 14 9.79 -10.89 8.96
CA ARG A 14 9.59 -9.77 8.03
C ARG A 14 9.85 -8.43 8.72
N LEU A 15 9.37 -8.27 9.96
CA LEU A 15 9.63 -7.04 10.73
C LEU A 15 11.13 -6.79 10.93
N ALA A 16 11.89 -7.84 11.26
CA ALA A 16 13.34 -7.72 11.42
C ALA A 16 14.03 -7.34 10.11
N ALA A 17 13.64 -7.93 8.98
CA ALA A 17 14.17 -7.59 7.67
C ALA A 17 13.80 -6.15 7.27
N ALA A 18 12.55 -5.74 7.49
CA ALA A 18 12.09 -4.37 7.23
C ALA A 18 12.87 -3.35 8.08
N GLN A 19 13.10 -3.64 9.37
CA GLN A 19 13.90 -2.78 10.26
C GLN A 19 15.29 -2.53 9.69
N VAL A 20 15.97 -3.57 9.21
CA VAL A 20 17.30 -3.44 8.60
C VAL A 20 17.24 -2.62 7.33
N ALA A 21 16.28 -2.90 6.44
CA ALA A 21 16.11 -2.17 5.19
C ALA A 21 15.83 -0.68 5.42
N ILE A 22 14.95 -0.36 6.36
CA ILE A 22 14.55 1.00 6.75
C ILE A 22 15.73 1.77 7.37
N ASN A 23 16.48 1.13 8.28
CA ASN A 23 17.67 1.74 8.90
C ASN A 23 18.76 2.07 7.86
N ASN A 24 18.93 1.18 6.85
CA ASN A 24 19.88 1.41 5.75
C ASN A 24 19.51 2.63 4.89
N MET A 25 18.24 3.04 4.91
CA MET A 25 17.77 4.27 4.23
C MET A 25 17.87 5.52 5.12
N GLY A 26 18.47 5.42 6.30
CA GLY A 26 18.62 6.57 7.20
C GLY A 26 17.32 6.92 7.96
N ILE A 27 16.30 6.10 7.90
CA ILE A 27 15.08 6.31 8.69
C ILE A 27 15.33 5.84 10.11
N GLU A 28 15.57 6.79 11.03
CA GLU A 28 15.96 6.51 12.42
C GLU A 28 14.85 5.83 13.24
N SER A 29 13.60 6.09 12.91
CA SER A 29 12.46 5.53 13.64
C SER A 29 11.23 5.36 12.75
N PHE A 30 10.44 4.35 13.05
CA PHE A 30 9.12 4.16 12.46
C PHE A 30 8.11 3.69 13.52
N ILE A 31 6.84 3.83 13.20
CA ILE A 31 5.73 3.33 14.01
C ILE A 31 5.26 2.03 13.38
N ARG A 32 5.47 0.91 14.08
CA ARG A 32 4.87 -0.36 13.69
C ARG A 32 3.35 -0.28 13.84
N VAL A 33 2.64 -0.56 12.78
CA VAL A 33 1.17 -0.69 12.78
C VAL A 33 0.82 -2.17 12.74
N PRO A 34 0.32 -2.75 13.84
CA PRO A 34 -0.12 -4.15 13.83
C PRO A 34 -1.19 -4.36 12.76
N ALA A 35 -0.87 -5.20 11.77
CA ALA A 35 -1.74 -5.52 10.67
C ALA A 35 -2.96 -6.33 11.16
N ILE A 36 -4.07 -6.14 10.46
CA ILE A 36 -5.31 -6.88 10.74
C ILE A 36 -5.25 -8.22 9.99
N ASP A 37 -5.20 -9.30 10.75
CA ASP A 37 -5.20 -10.67 10.20
C ASP A 37 -6.63 -11.18 10.02
N THR A 38 -7.04 -11.30 8.77
CA THR A 38 -8.37 -11.81 8.40
C THR A 38 -8.32 -13.15 7.66
N ARG A 39 -7.15 -13.80 7.60
CA ARG A 39 -6.96 -15.03 6.78
C ARG A 39 -7.83 -16.20 7.19
N SER A 40 -8.24 -16.27 8.46
CA SER A 40 -9.20 -17.28 8.96
C SER A 40 -10.66 -16.86 8.84
N GLN A 41 -10.96 -15.63 8.41
CA GLN A 41 -12.30 -15.08 8.35
C GLN A 41 -12.85 -15.19 6.92
N VAL A 42 -13.86 -16.02 6.71
CA VAL A 42 -14.47 -16.26 5.38
C VAL A 42 -15.78 -15.53 5.17
N GLU A 43 -16.31 -14.85 6.19
CA GLU A 43 -17.52 -14.05 6.14
C GLU A 43 -17.27 -12.65 6.71
N PHE A 44 -17.78 -11.63 6.04
CA PHE A 44 -17.65 -10.24 6.43
C PHE A 44 -19.00 -9.54 6.42
N PRO A 45 -19.24 -8.57 7.32
CA PRO A 45 -20.45 -7.74 7.29
C PRO A 45 -20.57 -6.98 5.95
N LYS A 46 -21.80 -6.73 5.50
CA LYS A 46 -22.09 -5.99 4.25
C LYS A 46 -21.57 -4.55 4.28
N GLU A 47 -21.47 -3.98 5.46
CA GLU A 47 -20.89 -2.65 5.69
C GLU A 47 -19.38 -2.64 5.48
N GLN A 48 -18.74 -3.81 5.51
CA GLN A 48 -17.32 -3.97 5.33
C GLN A 48 -16.94 -4.48 3.94
N VAL A 49 -17.65 -5.49 3.42
CA VAL A 49 -17.42 -6.09 2.10
C VAL A 49 -18.74 -6.23 1.34
N LEU A 50 -18.76 -5.80 0.09
CA LEU A 50 -19.95 -5.94 -0.76
C LEU A 50 -20.28 -7.42 -1.01
N ASP A 51 -21.58 -7.74 -1.04
CA ASP A 51 -22.08 -9.10 -1.28
C ASP A 51 -21.50 -9.71 -2.57
N GLU A 52 -21.36 -8.93 -3.64
CA GLU A 52 -20.79 -9.37 -4.91
C GLU A 52 -19.32 -9.80 -4.80
N SER A 53 -18.56 -9.21 -3.86
CA SER A 53 -17.15 -9.54 -3.63
C SER A 53 -16.95 -10.76 -2.73
N MET A 54 -17.97 -11.15 -1.97
CA MET A 54 -17.95 -12.33 -1.11
C MET A 54 -17.78 -13.63 -1.90
N ALA A 55 -18.21 -13.68 -3.16
CA ALA A 55 -18.05 -14.87 -3.99
C ALA A 55 -16.57 -15.23 -4.22
N ALA A 56 -15.70 -14.22 -4.44
CA ALA A 56 -14.26 -14.42 -4.60
C ALA A 56 -13.60 -14.87 -3.29
N ILE A 57 -13.99 -14.27 -2.16
CA ILE A 57 -13.50 -14.62 -0.83
C ILE A 57 -13.84 -16.09 -0.49
N ARG A 58 -15.10 -16.51 -0.70
CA ARG A 58 -15.55 -17.89 -0.45
C ARG A 58 -14.88 -18.91 -1.37
N ARG A 59 -14.55 -18.51 -2.60
CA ARG A 59 -13.82 -19.35 -3.55
C ARG A 59 -12.37 -19.61 -3.10
N GLY A 60 -11.79 -18.70 -2.29
CA GLY A 60 -10.46 -18.84 -1.73
C GLY A 60 -9.29 -18.56 -2.69
N HIS A 61 -9.57 -18.19 -3.94
CA HIS A 61 -8.56 -17.78 -4.93
C HIS A 61 -9.13 -16.69 -5.87
N ARG A 62 -8.23 -15.94 -6.49
CA ARG A 62 -8.59 -14.89 -7.44
C ARG A 62 -8.66 -15.44 -8.87
N LEU A 63 -9.64 -14.99 -9.63
CA LEU A 63 -9.68 -15.10 -11.10
C LEU A 63 -9.14 -13.84 -11.75
N GLU A 64 -9.43 -12.70 -11.12
CA GLU A 64 -9.00 -11.38 -11.58
C GLU A 64 -8.15 -10.70 -10.51
N HIS A 65 -7.19 -9.87 -10.93
CA HIS A 65 -6.28 -9.17 -10.01
C HIS A 65 -7.02 -8.36 -8.94
N HIS A 66 -8.11 -7.72 -9.30
CA HIS A 66 -8.85 -6.82 -8.43
C HIS A 66 -9.73 -7.51 -7.38
N GLU A 67 -9.94 -8.84 -7.49
CA GLU A 67 -10.80 -9.58 -6.57
C GLU A 67 -10.22 -9.66 -5.16
N LEU A 68 -11.10 -9.58 -4.16
CA LEU A 68 -10.71 -9.71 -2.76
C LEU A 68 -10.41 -11.17 -2.40
N THR A 69 -9.37 -11.35 -1.59
CA THR A 69 -9.12 -12.55 -0.79
C THR A 69 -9.28 -12.20 0.69
N THR A 70 -9.33 -13.20 1.57
CA THR A 70 -9.36 -12.95 3.01
C THR A 70 -8.16 -12.10 3.45
N GLY A 71 -6.93 -12.43 3.03
CA GLY A 71 -5.73 -11.65 3.34
C GLY A 71 -5.76 -10.23 2.75
N ALA A 72 -6.36 -10.05 1.55
CA ALA A 72 -6.50 -8.73 0.94
C ALA A 72 -7.44 -7.81 1.74
N VAL A 73 -8.48 -8.36 2.37
CA VAL A 73 -9.33 -7.60 3.29
C VAL A 73 -8.53 -7.11 4.49
N GLY A 74 -7.70 -7.96 5.09
CA GLY A 74 -6.82 -7.58 6.21
C GLY A 74 -5.79 -6.51 5.82
N CYS A 75 -5.15 -6.66 4.66
CA CYS A 75 -4.24 -5.65 4.10
C CYS A 75 -4.96 -4.31 3.93
N TYR A 76 -6.13 -4.29 3.30
CA TYR A 76 -6.94 -3.09 3.09
C TYR A 76 -7.26 -2.38 4.41
N LEU A 77 -7.78 -3.10 5.41
CA LEU A 77 -8.09 -2.57 6.73
C LEU A 77 -6.84 -2.02 7.45
N SER A 78 -5.68 -2.65 7.24
CA SER A 78 -4.43 -2.21 7.84
C SER A 78 -3.95 -0.86 7.26
N HIS A 79 -4.12 -0.65 5.95
CA HIS A 79 -3.87 0.65 5.34
C HIS A 79 -4.86 1.73 5.80
N MET A 80 -6.16 1.39 5.92
CA MET A 80 -7.14 2.31 6.50
C MET A 80 -6.75 2.74 7.93
N LYS A 81 -6.19 1.81 8.73
CA LYS A 81 -5.66 2.14 10.05
C LYS A 81 -4.51 3.15 9.97
N CYS A 82 -3.60 3.02 9.01
CA CYS A 82 -2.55 4.01 8.78
C CYS A 82 -3.12 5.38 8.39
N TRP A 83 -4.13 5.42 7.53
CA TRP A 83 -4.79 6.69 7.14
C TRP A 83 -5.46 7.37 8.33
N SER A 84 -6.12 6.59 9.21
CA SER A 84 -6.69 7.12 10.45
C SER A 84 -5.61 7.68 11.37
N LEU A 85 -4.52 6.94 11.57
CA LEU A 85 -3.39 7.39 12.39
C LEU A 85 -2.76 8.68 11.85
N LEU A 86 -2.59 8.82 10.53
CA LEU A 86 -2.09 10.05 9.92
C LEU A 86 -3.05 11.21 10.13
N LYS A 87 -4.35 11.00 9.84
CA LYS A 87 -5.39 12.01 10.05
C LYS A 87 -5.38 12.57 11.47
N ASP A 88 -5.21 11.71 12.47
CA ASP A 88 -5.25 12.07 13.88
C ASP A 88 -3.90 12.58 14.41
N SER A 89 -2.81 12.46 13.65
CA SER A 89 -1.45 12.78 14.12
C SER A 89 -1.09 14.25 14.08
N GLY A 90 -1.78 15.05 13.27
CA GLY A 90 -1.41 16.44 12.99
C GLY A 90 -0.26 16.61 11.98
N ASP A 91 0.36 15.52 11.48
CA ASP A 91 1.36 15.59 10.42
C ASP A 91 0.71 15.87 9.06
N ALA A 92 1.39 16.63 8.20
CA ALA A 92 0.90 16.90 6.84
C ALA A 92 1.01 15.69 5.92
N PHE A 93 2.03 14.84 6.13
CA PHE A 93 2.37 13.69 5.27
C PHE A 93 2.86 12.51 6.11
N ALA A 94 2.70 11.31 5.58
CA ALA A 94 3.34 10.11 6.11
C ALA A 94 3.91 9.25 4.97
N LEU A 95 4.93 8.46 5.31
CA LEU A 95 5.40 7.32 4.53
C LEU A 95 4.72 6.06 5.09
N ILE A 96 4.07 5.30 4.23
CA ILE A 96 3.47 4.01 4.57
C ILE A 96 4.23 2.92 3.84
N LEU A 97 4.68 1.91 4.57
CA LEU A 97 5.43 0.75 4.08
C LEU A 97 4.75 -0.54 4.52
N GLU A 98 4.75 -1.54 3.66
CA GLU A 98 4.53 -2.93 4.07
C GLU A 98 5.86 -3.53 4.61
N ASP A 99 5.80 -4.65 5.30
CA ASP A 99 6.95 -5.25 6.00
C ASP A 99 7.87 -6.10 5.10
N ASP A 100 7.57 -6.17 3.80
CA ASP A 100 8.38 -6.90 2.81
C ASP A 100 9.07 -6.00 1.78
N VAL A 101 9.31 -4.76 2.15
CA VAL A 101 9.97 -3.78 1.28
C VAL A 101 11.46 -4.02 1.14
N VAL A 102 11.96 -3.81 -0.09
CA VAL A 102 13.39 -3.75 -0.43
C VAL A 102 13.65 -2.48 -1.20
N PHE A 103 14.61 -1.70 -0.76
CA PHE A 103 15.02 -0.47 -1.44
C PHE A 103 16.09 -0.77 -2.49
N SER A 104 15.94 -0.18 -3.68
CA SER A 104 16.80 -0.51 -4.84
C SER A 104 18.08 0.32 -4.88
N ASN A 105 18.16 1.43 -4.14
CA ASN A 105 19.23 2.44 -4.23
C ASN A 105 19.75 2.84 -2.85
N THR A 106 20.51 3.93 -2.78
CA THR A 106 21.17 4.44 -1.55
C THR A 106 20.21 5.26 -0.68
N SER A 107 20.66 5.57 0.56
CA SER A 107 19.95 6.50 1.46
C SER A 107 19.88 7.92 0.89
N GLU A 108 20.91 8.38 0.18
CA GLU A 108 20.92 9.70 -0.48
C GLU A 108 19.87 9.79 -1.59
N ASP A 109 19.70 8.71 -2.36
CA ASP A 109 18.63 8.62 -3.35
C ASP A 109 17.26 8.60 -2.68
N PHE A 110 17.12 7.90 -1.56
CA PHE A 110 15.88 7.86 -0.79
C PHE A 110 15.47 9.26 -0.32
N ASP A 111 16.39 10.01 0.31
CA ASP A 111 16.12 11.37 0.79
C ASP A 111 15.71 12.30 -0.34
N ARG A 112 16.38 12.20 -1.48
CA ARG A 112 16.07 12.97 -2.68
C ARG A 112 14.66 12.64 -3.22
N ILE A 113 14.33 11.35 -3.32
CA ILE A 113 13.04 10.89 -3.85
C ILE A 113 11.90 11.24 -2.89
N VAL A 114 12.10 11.08 -1.59
CA VAL A 114 11.14 11.50 -0.57
C VAL A 114 10.91 13.02 -0.64
N SER A 115 11.97 13.81 -0.83
CA SER A 115 11.85 15.26 -0.98
C SER A 115 11.04 15.65 -2.22
N ILE A 116 11.23 14.95 -3.36
CA ILE A 116 10.40 15.13 -4.56
C ILE A 116 8.94 14.82 -4.24
N GLY A 117 8.67 13.67 -3.62
CA GLY A 117 7.31 13.28 -3.26
C GLY A 117 6.63 14.26 -2.29
N GLN A 118 7.36 14.76 -1.29
CA GLN A 118 6.84 15.77 -0.37
C GLN A 118 6.51 17.10 -1.07
N ALA A 119 7.34 17.55 -2.02
CA ALA A 119 7.07 18.74 -2.82
C ALA A 119 5.80 18.55 -3.66
N GLU A 120 5.63 17.40 -4.30
CA GLU A 120 4.42 17.07 -5.06
C GLU A 120 3.16 17.04 -4.17
N LEU A 121 3.26 16.45 -2.97
CA LEU A 121 2.15 16.44 -2.00
C LEU A 121 1.81 17.84 -1.50
N ALA A 122 2.82 18.69 -1.28
CA ALA A 122 2.61 20.09 -0.89
C ALA A 122 1.94 20.91 -2.02
N ASP A 123 2.20 20.56 -3.28
CA ASP A 123 1.56 21.15 -4.48
C ASP A 123 0.19 20.50 -4.78
N GLY A 124 -0.31 19.72 -3.84
CA GLY A 124 -1.68 19.19 -3.87
C GLY A 124 -1.83 17.80 -4.49
N LEU A 125 -0.75 17.02 -4.68
CA LEU A 125 -0.87 15.60 -4.95
C LEU A 125 -1.44 14.89 -3.72
N ASP A 126 -2.21 13.83 -3.92
CA ASP A 126 -2.78 13.03 -2.83
C ASP A 126 -1.84 11.90 -2.41
N ILE A 127 -1.24 11.20 -3.39
CA ILE A 127 -0.42 10.01 -3.18
C ILE A 127 0.77 10.00 -4.13
N PHE A 128 1.94 9.67 -3.59
CA PHE A 128 3.17 9.47 -4.35
C PHE A 128 3.71 8.05 -4.10
N LEU A 129 3.60 7.17 -5.11
CA LEU A 129 4.05 5.78 -5.00
C LEU A 129 5.55 5.67 -5.22
N LEU A 130 6.26 5.11 -4.24
CA LEU A 130 7.67 4.75 -4.28
C LEU A 130 7.86 3.31 -4.75
N GLY A 131 6.88 2.45 -4.44
CA GLY A 131 6.83 1.03 -4.81
C GLY A 131 5.54 0.68 -5.53
N HIS A 132 5.67 0.07 -6.70
CA HIS A 132 4.56 -0.35 -7.56
C HIS A 132 4.97 -1.54 -8.44
N SER A 133 3.98 -2.26 -8.97
CA SER A 133 4.20 -3.54 -9.68
C SER A 133 4.49 -3.41 -11.17
N PHE A 134 4.58 -2.20 -11.74
CA PHE A 134 5.04 -2.05 -13.11
C PHE A 134 6.43 -1.43 -13.14
N ASP A 135 7.28 -1.96 -13.99
CA ASP A 135 8.65 -1.50 -14.16
C ASP A 135 8.82 -0.85 -15.53
N VAL A 136 9.25 0.40 -15.54
CA VAL A 136 9.54 1.14 -16.77
C VAL A 136 10.99 1.59 -16.68
N ALA A 137 11.82 1.04 -17.53
CA ALA A 137 13.22 1.46 -17.64
C ALA A 137 13.33 2.92 -18.10
N GLY A 138 14.37 3.60 -17.65
CA GLY A 138 14.66 4.99 -18.05
C GLY A 138 15.17 5.85 -16.90
N PRO A 139 15.38 7.15 -17.16
CA PRO A 139 15.80 8.07 -16.11
C PRO A 139 14.73 8.22 -15.02
N GLU A 140 15.19 8.47 -13.82
CA GLU A 140 14.32 8.73 -12.67
C GLU A 140 13.40 9.91 -12.93
N ARG A 141 12.13 9.73 -12.68
CA ARG A 141 11.10 10.77 -12.80
C ARG A 141 9.83 10.45 -12.05
N ALA A 142 9.20 11.45 -11.51
CA ALA A 142 7.81 11.39 -11.06
C ALA A 142 6.88 11.46 -12.28
N MET A 143 5.92 10.55 -12.38
CA MET A 143 5.00 10.47 -13.50
C MET A 143 3.56 10.28 -13.03
N SER A 144 2.63 11.06 -13.59
CA SER A 144 1.20 10.79 -13.43
C SER A 144 0.84 9.50 -14.15
N VAL A 145 -0.01 8.70 -13.54
CA VAL A 145 -0.46 7.41 -14.08
C VAL A 145 -1.97 7.34 -14.07
N GLU A 146 -2.54 6.71 -15.07
CA GLU A 146 -3.97 6.45 -15.12
C GLU A 146 -4.35 5.28 -14.21
N LYS A 147 -3.53 4.23 -14.22
CA LYS A 147 -3.70 3.01 -13.43
C LYS A 147 -2.37 2.58 -12.81
N PHE A 148 -2.45 1.95 -11.65
CA PHE A 148 -1.30 1.36 -10.99
C PHE A 148 -1.70 0.11 -10.22
N TYR A 149 -0.71 -0.70 -9.86
CA TYR A 149 -0.83 -1.88 -9.03
C TYR A 149 0.30 -1.89 -7.99
N GLY A 150 0.01 -2.44 -6.82
CA GLY A 150 0.92 -2.45 -5.68
C GLY A 150 0.89 -1.14 -4.89
N THR A 151 0.78 -1.27 -3.57
CA THR A 151 0.71 -0.15 -2.62
C THR A 151 1.63 -0.39 -1.43
N TYR A 152 2.73 -1.10 -1.66
CA TYR A 152 3.63 -1.54 -0.59
C TYR A 152 4.58 -0.44 -0.08
N ALA A 153 4.71 0.69 -0.81
CA ALA A 153 5.48 1.85 -0.36
C ALA A 153 4.96 3.14 -0.99
N TYR A 154 4.44 4.07 -0.20
CA TYR A 154 3.94 5.34 -0.71
C TYR A 154 3.95 6.46 0.33
N LEU A 155 4.12 7.68 -0.16
CA LEU A 155 3.84 8.90 0.59
C LEU A 155 2.38 9.29 0.38
N ILE A 156 1.74 9.77 1.43
CA ILE A 156 0.33 10.18 1.41
C ILE A 156 0.15 11.50 2.15
N SER A 157 -0.69 12.38 1.60
CA SER A 157 -1.12 13.61 2.27
C SER A 157 -2.20 13.32 3.32
N ALA A 158 -2.11 13.96 4.47
CA ALA A 158 -3.16 13.87 5.49
C ALA A 158 -4.51 14.42 4.99
N SER A 159 -4.49 15.37 4.07
CA SER A 159 -5.70 15.99 3.52
C SER A 159 -6.61 15.01 2.78
N VAL A 160 -6.05 13.93 2.22
CA VAL A 160 -6.83 12.91 1.48
C VAL A 160 -7.36 11.79 2.38
N CYS A 161 -6.79 11.61 3.58
CA CYS A 161 -7.11 10.47 4.44
C CYS A 161 -8.61 10.38 4.78
N ASP A 162 -9.24 11.52 5.11
CA ASP A 162 -10.67 11.54 5.43
C ASP A 162 -11.55 11.16 4.21
N LYS A 163 -11.17 11.60 3.01
CA LYS A 163 -11.82 11.21 1.75
C LYS A 163 -11.69 9.71 1.52
N LEU A 164 -10.47 9.16 1.64
CA LEU A 164 -10.23 7.73 1.47
C LEU A 164 -11.02 6.90 2.48
N LEU A 165 -11.01 7.25 3.76
CA LEU A 165 -11.74 6.53 4.80
C LEU A 165 -13.26 6.51 4.53
N ARG A 166 -13.84 7.60 4.00
CA ARG A 166 -15.27 7.63 3.64
C ARG A 166 -15.61 6.78 2.42
N LEU A 167 -14.69 6.64 1.48
CA LEU A 167 -14.91 5.91 0.23
C LEU A 167 -14.48 4.44 0.31
N ALA A 168 -13.72 4.07 1.34
CA ALA A 168 -13.10 2.76 1.46
C ALA A 168 -14.09 1.63 1.71
N LEU A 169 -15.22 1.90 2.32
CA LEU A 169 -16.20 0.89 2.71
C LEU A 169 -17.58 1.15 2.06
N PRO A 170 -18.31 0.09 1.72
CA PRO A 170 -17.89 -1.31 1.75
C PRO A 170 -16.89 -1.65 0.63
N MET A 171 -15.93 -2.54 0.93
CA MET A 171 -14.88 -2.96 -0.01
C MET A 171 -15.46 -3.74 -1.18
N LYS A 172 -15.09 -3.34 -2.39
CA LYS A 172 -15.41 -4.06 -3.64
C LYS A 172 -14.18 -4.70 -4.27
N TYR A 173 -13.03 -4.07 -4.13
CA TYR A 173 -11.78 -4.42 -4.79
C TYR A 173 -10.63 -4.47 -3.78
N GLN A 174 -9.51 -5.10 -4.16
CA GLN A 174 -8.27 -4.95 -3.42
C GLN A 174 -7.85 -3.47 -3.34
N LEU A 175 -7.00 -3.15 -2.38
CA LEU A 175 -6.61 -1.78 -2.06
C LEU A 175 -6.03 -1.02 -3.27
N ASP A 176 -5.05 -1.61 -3.95
CA ASP A 176 -4.41 -0.99 -5.12
C ASP A 176 -5.41 -0.74 -6.25
N SER A 177 -6.29 -1.69 -6.51
CA SER A 177 -7.35 -1.55 -7.51
C SER A 177 -8.40 -0.51 -7.11
N PHE A 178 -8.73 -0.40 -5.82
CA PHE A 178 -9.60 0.66 -5.30
C PHE A 178 -8.98 2.04 -5.53
N MET A 179 -7.72 2.24 -5.06
CA MET A 179 -7.02 3.51 -5.20
C MET A 179 -6.79 3.86 -6.68
N SER A 180 -6.42 2.88 -7.51
CA SER A 180 -6.25 3.05 -8.95
C SER A 180 -7.54 3.47 -9.66
N LYS A 181 -8.70 2.91 -9.26
CA LYS A 181 -10.01 3.33 -9.80
C LYS A 181 -10.38 4.75 -9.39
N LEU A 182 -10.09 5.15 -8.15
CA LEU A 182 -10.30 6.54 -7.71
C LEU A 182 -9.40 7.51 -8.46
N ASN A 183 -8.16 7.10 -8.76
CA ASN A 183 -7.24 7.91 -9.57
C ASN A 183 -7.73 8.04 -11.03
N HIS A 184 -8.15 6.94 -11.66
CA HIS A 184 -8.75 6.97 -13.00
C HIS A 184 -10.00 7.84 -13.09
N ALA A 185 -10.80 7.88 -12.02
CA ALA A 185 -11.98 8.74 -11.91
C ALA A 185 -11.66 10.20 -11.49
N GLU A 186 -10.39 10.58 -11.46
CA GLU A 186 -9.90 11.91 -11.03
C GLU A 186 -10.34 12.32 -9.60
N VAL A 187 -10.72 11.32 -8.78
CA VAL A 187 -11.04 11.52 -7.35
C VAL A 187 -9.78 11.59 -6.51
N LEU A 188 -8.73 10.85 -6.91
CA LEU A 188 -7.37 10.94 -6.38
C LEU A 188 -6.42 11.47 -7.45
N ARG A 189 -5.38 12.17 -7.01
CA ARG A 189 -4.24 12.56 -7.83
C ARG A 189 -3.02 11.77 -7.39
N THR A 190 -2.55 10.85 -8.22
CA THR A 190 -1.46 9.95 -7.92
C THR A 190 -0.33 10.12 -8.93
N LYS A 191 0.90 10.19 -8.43
CA LYS A 191 2.13 10.00 -9.23
C LYS A 191 2.89 8.79 -8.73
N VAL A 192 3.70 8.24 -9.60
CA VAL A 192 4.63 7.15 -9.29
C VAL A 192 6.06 7.60 -9.53
N MET A 193 6.99 7.07 -8.76
CA MET A 193 8.41 7.18 -9.04
C MET A 193 8.82 6.13 -10.05
N LEU A 194 9.46 6.51 -11.14
CA LEU A 194 10.01 5.60 -12.15
C LEU A 194 11.52 5.74 -12.26
N PRO A 195 12.26 4.64 -12.37
CA PRO A 195 11.82 3.27 -12.08
C PRO A 195 11.35 3.12 -10.63
N SER A 196 10.65 2.02 -10.30
CA SER A 196 10.18 1.76 -8.93
C SER A 196 11.36 1.72 -7.96
N PHE A 197 11.35 2.62 -6.98
CA PHE A 197 12.44 2.76 -6.00
C PHE A 197 12.37 1.69 -4.92
N VAL A 198 11.17 1.29 -4.54
CA VAL A 198 10.91 0.23 -3.57
C VAL A 198 10.31 -0.96 -4.29
N LYS A 199 10.82 -2.15 -3.97
CA LYS A 199 10.30 -3.44 -4.46
C LYS A 199 9.84 -4.27 -3.27
N HIS A 200 9.00 -5.27 -3.49
CA HIS A 200 8.70 -6.26 -2.47
C HIS A 200 9.80 -7.34 -2.45
N SER A 201 10.08 -7.88 -1.28
CA SER A 201 11.02 -8.99 -1.09
C SER A 201 10.44 -10.30 -1.62
N GLY A 202 11.27 -11.34 -1.67
CA GLY A 202 10.86 -12.69 -2.05
C GLY A 202 10.20 -13.51 -0.94
N PHE A 203 9.69 -12.88 0.13
CA PHE A 203 8.93 -13.60 1.16
C PHE A 203 7.63 -14.14 0.60
N ASP A 204 7.18 -15.27 1.17
CA ASP A 204 5.85 -15.83 0.89
C ASP A 204 4.76 -14.81 1.22
N THR A 205 3.77 -14.69 0.35
CA THR A 205 2.67 -13.74 0.53
C THR A 205 1.68 -14.20 1.60
N ASP A 206 1.29 -13.29 2.49
CA ASP A 206 0.20 -13.48 3.45
C ASP A 206 -1.16 -13.00 2.91
N ILE A 207 -1.16 -12.32 1.76
CA ILE A 207 -2.37 -11.75 1.13
C ILE A 207 -3.04 -12.78 0.21
N GLN A 208 -2.26 -13.61 -0.46
CA GLN A 208 -2.73 -14.60 -1.42
C GLN A 208 -2.66 -15.99 -0.81
N LEU A 209 -3.76 -16.74 -0.86
CA LEU A 209 -3.73 -18.17 -0.54
C LEU A 209 -2.85 -18.89 -1.59
N HIS A 210 -2.02 -19.82 -1.12
CA HIS A 210 -1.05 -20.59 -1.92
C HIS A 210 -1.72 -21.49 -2.98
N GLN A 211 -2.32 -20.89 -4.00
CA GLN A 211 -2.55 -21.60 -5.25
C GLN A 211 -1.88 -20.80 -6.36
N PRO A 212 -1.00 -21.43 -7.16
CA PRO A 212 -0.38 -20.74 -8.27
C PRO A 212 -1.48 -20.23 -9.21
N TYR A 213 -1.36 -18.96 -9.61
CA TYR A 213 -2.15 -18.40 -10.70
C TYR A 213 -1.97 -19.35 -11.90
N GLN A 214 -2.97 -20.16 -12.18
CA GLN A 214 -3.05 -20.90 -13.43
C GLN A 214 -3.64 -19.95 -14.46
N GLY A 215 -2.78 -19.07 -14.98
CA GLY A 215 -3.11 -18.27 -16.13
C GLY A 215 -3.48 -19.18 -17.31
N VAL A 216 -4.63 -19.00 -17.85
CA VAL A 216 -5.05 -19.50 -19.16
C VAL A 216 -4.50 -18.54 -20.20
#